data_65d078a8d4d7e9aa102d94dc65db5a00
#
_entry.id   65d078a8d4d7e9aa102d94dc65db5a00
#
_cell.length_a   1.000
_cell.length_b   1.000
_cell.length_c   1.000
_cell.angle_alpha   90.00
_cell.angle_beta   90.00
_cell.angle_gamma   90.00
#
_symmetry.space_group_name_H-M   'P 1'
#
loop_
_entity.id
_entity.type
_entity.pdbx_description
1 polymer ?
#
loop_
_entity_poly.entity_id
_entity_poly.type
_entity_poly.pdbx_seq_one_letter_code
_entity_poly.pdbx_strand_id
1 'polypeptide(L)'
;MQRTYSLKKNAQFKYVHRRGASSGSHEMVLLYVRSGSLKVGFSVGKKLGCAVERNRVKRRLRAACVPLLPRMKPGLYVFIARQPAAQADFSRLCRSMQTVLRRQNLLRAEPAPEAAKEGETR
;
A
#
# COMPACT_ATOMS: atom_id res chain seq x y z
N MET A 1 -10.23 -4.57 1.14
CA MET A 1 -9.03 -5.36 1.50
C MET A 1 -9.32 -6.19 2.73
N GLN A 2 -8.85 -7.42 2.74
CA GLN A 2 -9.12 -8.34 3.85
C GLN A 2 -8.36 -7.93 5.11
N ARG A 3 -8.95 -8.25 6.26
CA ARG A 3 -8.35 -7.92 7.55
C ARG A 3 -6.97 -8.52 7.76
N THR A 4 -6.72 -9.70 7.20
CA THR A 4 -5.44 -10.39 7.35
C THR A 4 -4.26 -9.59 6.81
N TYR A 5 -4.52 -8.70 5.84
CA TYR A 5 -3.47 -7.87 5.27
C TYR A 5 -3.41 -6.47 5.86
N SER A 6 -4.31 -6.14 6.77
CA SER A 6 -4.39 -4.79 7.32
C SER A 6 -3.41 -4.58 8.46
N LEU A 7 -2.59 -3.54 8.35
CA LEU A 7 -1.67 -3.14 9.41
C LEU A 7 -2.46 -2.31 10.43
N LYS A 8 -2.63 -2.82 11.63
CA LYS A 8 -3.55 -2.21 12.61
C LYS A 8 -2.90 -1.62 13.85
N LYS A 9 -1.75 -2.15 14.26
CA LYS A 9 -1.14 -1.71 15.51
C LYS A 9 -0.32 -0.45 15.32
N ASN A 10 -0.54 0.54 16.19
CA ASN A 10 0.24 1.77 16.16
C ASN A 10 1.73 1.52 16.28
N ALA A 11 2.13 0.53 17.07
CA ALA A 11 3.53 0.17 17.23
C ALA A 11 4.15 -0.26 15.89
N GLN A 12 3.39 -0.99 15.08
CA GLN A 12 3.86 -1.41 13.76
C GLN A 12 4.01 -0.23 12.81
N PHE A 13 3.05 0.71 12.82
CA PHE A 13 3.16 1.94 12.03
C PHE A 13 4.42 2.72 12.42
N LYS A 14 4.64 2.91 13.72
CA LYS A 14 5.81 3.62 14.21
C LYS A 14 7.11 2.91 13.84
N TYR A 15 7.12 1.59 13.91
CA TYR A 15 8.27 0.79 13.54
C TYR A 15 8.63 0.98 12.07
N VAL A 16 7.63 0.90 11.19
CA VAL A 16 7.83 1.09 9.76
C VAL A 16 8.29 2.51 9.44
N HIS A 17 7.70 3.52 10.12
CA HIS A 17 8.14 4.90 9.94
C HIS A 17 9.59 5.11 10.32
N ARG A 18 10.05 4.42 11.35
CA ARG A 18 11.41 4.59 11.87
C ARG A 18 12.43 3.78 11.08
N ARG A 19 12.08 2.58 10.66
CA ARG A 19 13.00 1.61 10.05
C ARG A 19 12.77 1.38 8.57
N GLY A 20 11.67 1.85 8.02
CA GLY A 20 11.28 1.54 6.67
C GLY A 20 12.14 2.20 5.62
N ALA A 21 12.44 1.46 4.56
CA ALA A 21 13.01 2.03 3.36
C ALA A 21 11.90 2.79 2.62
N SER A 22 12.21 3.98 2.09
CA SER A 22 11.21 4.81 1.46
C SER A 22 11.40 4.90 -0.05
N SER A 23 10.27 4.96 -0.75
CA SER A 23 10.24 5.30 -2.17
C SER A 23 9.03 6.19 -2.41
N GLY A 24 9.18 7.19 -3.26
CA GLY A 24 8.14 8.18 -3.43
C GLY A 24 7.72 8.39 -4.86
N SER A 25 6.50 8.88 -5.03
CA SER A 25 5.96 9.37 -6.27
C SER A 25 5.28 10.71 -6.00
N HIS A 26 4.69 11.30 -7.04
CA HIS A 26 3.99 12.56 -6.88
C HIS A 26 2.81 12.46 -5.92
N GLU A 27 2.10 11.31 -5.92
CA GLU A 27 0.88 11.12 -5.15
C GLU A 27 1.06 10.45 -3.82
N MET A 28 2.14 9.70 -3.61
CA MET A 28 2.31 8.94 -2.37
C MET A 28 3.76 8.58 -2.08
N VAL A 29 4.00 8.20 -0.84
CA VAL A 29 5.29 7.66 -0.39
C VAL A 29 5.04 6.28 0.19
N LEU A 30 5.89 5.31 -0.16
CA LEU A 30 5.84 3.97 0.41
C LEU A 30 6.98 3.81 1.40
N LEU A 31 6.64 3.31 2.59
CA LEU A 31 7.61 2.83 3.56
C LEU A 31 7.48 1.32 3.65
N TYR A 32 8.61 0.62 3.63
CA TYR A 32 8.61 -0.84 3.62
C TYR A 32 9.64 -1.40 4.58
N VAL A 33 9.24 -2.40 5.35
CA VAL A 33 10.13 -3.19 6.20
C VAL A 33 9.92 -4.65 5.89
N ARG A 34 11.02 -5.38 5.67
CA ARG A 34 10.97 -6.81 5.40
C ARG A 34 10.38 -7.56 6.59
N SER A 35 9.48 -8.49 6.32
CA SER A 35 8.82 -9.30 7.33
C SER A 35 8.34 -10.60 6.72
N GLY A 36 8.08 -11.59 7.56
CA GLY A 36 7.53 -12.87 7.09
C GLY A 36 6.06 -12.79 6.70
N SER A 37 5.34 -11.76 7.14
CA SER A 37 3.92 -11.58 6.85
C SER A 37 3.71 -10.37 5.97
N LEU A 38 2.71 -10.43 5.08
CA LEU A 38 2.31 -9.29 4.27
C LEU A 38 1.25 -8.49 5.03
N LYS A 39 1.59 -7.26 5.40
CA LYS A 39 0.66 -6.33 6.04
C LYS A 39 0.77 -4.97 5.38
N VAL A 40 -0.36 -4.31 5.18
CA VAL A 40 -0.43 -3.02 4.50
C VAL A 40 -1.23 -2.04 5.32
N GLY A 41 -0.70 -0.86 5.51
CA GLY A 41 -1.39 0.24 6.16
C GLY A 41 -1.41 1.47 5.26
N PHE A 42 -2.40 2.33 5.48
CA PHE A 42 -2.55 3.56 4.71
C PHE A 42 -2.61 4.74 5.67
N SER A 43 -1.82 5.76 5.39
CA SER A 43 -1.77 6.97 6.21
C SER A 43 -2.20 8.15 5.36
N VAL A 44 -3.26 8.84 5.80
CA VAL A 44 -3.77 10.02 5.10
C VAL A 44 -3.88 11.14 6.13
N GLY A 45 -3.00 12.13 5.98
CA GLY A 45 -2.88 13.23 6.94
C GLY A 45 -3.97 14.29 6.78
N LYS A 46 -4.06 15.16 7.79
CA LYS A 46 -5.06 16.23 7.83
C LYS A 46 -4.95 17.22 6.67
N LYS A 47 -3.77 17.33 6.07
CA LYS A 47 -3.56 18.25 4.94
C LYS A 47 -4.35 17.85 3.70
N LEU A 48 -4.83 16.61 3.63
CA LEU A 48 -5.60 16.15 2.48
C LEU A 48 -7.10 16.49 2.57
N GLY A 49 -7.53 17.11 3.66
CA GLY A 49 -8.90 17.58 3.79
C GLY A 49 -9.57 17.08 5.07
N CYS A 50 -10.90 17.19 5.12
CA CYS A 50 -11.68 16.75 6.26
C CYS A 50 -11.77 15.22 6.31
N ALA A 51 -12.41 14.70 7.37
CA ALA A 51 -12.51 13.26 7.58
C ALA A 51 -13.13 12.52 6.40
N VAL A 52 -14.16 13.11 5.78
CA VAL A 52 -14.83 12.49 4.63
C VAL A 52 -13.87 12.36 3.46
N GLU A 53 -13.12 13.42 3.17
CA GLU A 53 -12.16 13.42 2.08
C GLU A 53 -11.02 12.43 2.33
N ARG A 54 -10.51 12.38 3.57
CA ARG A 54 -9.44 11.45 3.94
C ARG A 54 -9.89 10.00 3.82
N ASN A 55 -11.11 9.69 4.25
CA ASN A 55 -11.67 8.35 4.12
C ASN A 55 -11.82 7.96 2.66
N ARG A 56 -12.20 8.90 1.81
CA ARG A 56 -12.31 8.67 0.37
C ARG A 56 -10.95 8.30 -0.22
N VAL A 57 -9.90 9.02 0.14
CA VAL A 57 -8.54 8.71 -0.33
C VAL A 57 -8.11 7.34 0.15
N LYS A 58 -8.35 7.01 1.42
CA LYS A 58 -8.04 5.68 1.96
C LYS A 58 -8.72 4.56 1.19
N ARG A 59 -10.00 4.72 0.89
CA ARG A 59 -10.75 3.70 0.14
C ARG A 59 -10.17 3.50 -1.26
N ARG A 60 -9.79 4.59 -1.90
CA ARG A 60 -9.18 4.52 -3.23
C ARG A 60 -7.82 3.84 -3.19
N LEU A 61 -7.01 4.14 -2.18
CA LEU A 61 -5.71 3.50 -2.02
C LEU A 61 -5.87 2.00 -1.78
N ARG A 62 -6.83 1.59 -0.95
CA ARG A 62 -7.12 0.18 -0.74
C ARG A 62 -7.53 -0.51 -2.03
N ALA A 63 -8.42 0.12 -2.78
CA ALA A 63 -8.89 -0.43 -4.05
C ALA A 63 -7.75 -0.57 -5.06
N ALA A 64 -6.81 0.38 -5.07
CA ALA A 64 -5.63 0.30 -5.93
C ALA A 64 -4.67 -0.81 -5.51
N CYS A 65 -4.61 -1.10 -4.21
CA CYS A 65 -3.70 -2.09 -3.65
C CYS A 65 -4.19 -3.53 -3.86
N VAL A 66 -5.49 -3.77 -3.78
CA VAL A 66 -6.05 -5.12 -3.81
C VAL A 66 -5.56 -5.95 -5.00
N PRO A 67 -5.59 -5.46 -6.25
CA PRO A 67 -5.12 -6.25 -7.38
C PRO A 67 -3.63 -6.57 -7.33
N LEU A 68 -2.87 -5.81 -6.57
CA LEU A 68 -1.42 -5.98 -6.48
C LEU A 68 -1.00 -6.94 -5.37
N LEU A 69 -1.88 -7.22 -4.41
CA LEU A 69 -1.54 -8.06 -3.26
C LEU A 69 -0.90 -9.39 -3.63
N PRO A 70 -1.41 -10.16 -4.62
CA PRO A 70 -0.80 -11.44 -4.96
C PRO A 70 0.63 -11.31 -5.49
N ARG A 71 1.00 -10.14 -5.99
CA ARG A 71 2.31 -9.90 -6.56
C ARG A 71 3.27 -9.20 -5.58
N MET A 72 2.76 -8.72 -4.46
CA MET A 72 3.58 -8.02 -3.47
C MET A 72 4.39 -9.00 -2.64
N LYS A 73 5.66 -8.66 -2.42
CA LYS A 73 6.54 -9.48 -1.60
C LYS A 73 6.17 -9.34 -0.12
N PRO A 74 6.44 -10.36 0.71
CA PRO A 74 6.12 -10.27 2.14
C PRO A 74 6.81 -9.10 2.81
N GLY A 75 6.13 -8.46 3.74
CA GLY A 75 6.69 -7.34 4.50
C GLY A 75 5.61 -6.41 5.01
N LEU A 76 6.04 -5.42 5.76
CA LEU A 76 5.17 -4.38 6.31
C LEU A 76 5.23 -3.17 5.39
N TYR A 77 4.08 -2.78 4.86
CA TYR A 77 3.96 -1.67 3.92
C TYR A 77 3.13 -0.56 4.54
N VAL A 78 3.59 0.68 4.43
CA VAL A 78 2.77 1.85 4.76
C VAL A 78 2.79 2.79 3.56
N PHE A 79 1.61 3.02 2.99
CA PHE A 79 1.44 4.00 1.93
C PHE A 79 0.97 5.31 2.55
N ILE A 80 1.77 6.36 2.39
CA ILE A 80 1.45 7.69 2.91
C ILE A 80 0.97 8.55 1.75
N ALA A 81 -0.27 9.01 1.82
CA ALA A 81 -0.83 9.86 0.78
C ALA A 81 -0.21 11.27 0.86
N ARG A 82 0.16 11.80 -0.30
CA ARG A 82 0.59 13.21 -0.44
C ARG A 82 -0.58 14.03 -0.94
N GLN A 83 -0.51 15.36 -0.79
CA GLN A 83 -1.60 16.23 -1.18
C GLN A 83 -2.16 15.97 -2.58
N PRO A 84 -1.34 15.75 -3.61
CA PRO A 84 -1.88 15.48 -4.95
C PRO A 84 -2.77 14.25 -5.04
N ALA A 85 -2.66 13.31 -4.08
CA ALA A 85 -3.49 12.11 -4.09
C ALA A 85 -4.98 12.44 -3.93
N ALA A 86 -5.30 13.54 -3.24
CA ALA A 86 -6.69 13.94 -3.02
C ALA A 86 -7.40 14.30 -4.33
N GLN A 87 -6.66 14.78 -5.31
CA GLN A 87 -7.21 15.25 -6.59
C GLN A 87 -6.88 14.31 -7.74
N ALA A 88 -6.06 13.29 -7.52
CA ALA A 88 -5.68 12.35 -8.57
C ALA A 88 -6.85 11.43 -8.89
N ASP A 89 -6.99 11.05 -10.16
CA ASP A 89 -7.97 10.05 -10.53
C ASP A 89 -7.47 8.66 -10.10
N PHE A 90 -8.34 7.67 -10.16
CA PHE A 90 -8.04 6.33 -9.67
C PHE A 90 -6.92 5.68 -10.49
N SER A 91 -6.92 5.87 -11.81
CA SER A 91 -5.87 5.32 -12.67
C SER A 91 -4.50 5.84 -12.28
N ARG A 92 -4.42 7.12 -11.94
CA ARG A 92 -3.18 7.74 -11.52
C ARG A 92 -2.69 7.18 -10.19
N LEU A 93 -3.61 6.98 -9.24
CA LEU A 93 -3.26 6.36 -7.96
C LEU A 93 -2.73 4.94 -8.16
N CYS A 94 -3.35 4.16 -9.05
CA CYS A 94 -2.90 2.81 -9.35
C CYS A 94 -1.47 2.81 -9.92
N ARG A 95 -1.21 3.68 -10.88
CA ARG A 95 0.13 3.79 -11.49
C ARG A 95 1.17 4.24 -10.48
N SER A 96 0.79 5.21 -9.66
CA SER A 96 1.70 5.74 -8.63
C SER A 96 2.07 4.66 -7.62
N MET A 97 1.11 3.85 -7.20
CA MET A 97 1.35 2.74 -6.28
C MET A 97 2.28 1.71 -6.89
N GLN A 98 2.07 1.34 -8.15
CA GLN A 98 2.97 0.44 -8.85
C GLN A 98 4.39 1.01 -8.95
N THR A 99 4.49 2.30 -9.22
CA THR A 99 5.79 2.98 -9.33
C THR A 99 6.58 2.87 -8.03
N VAL A 100 5.95 3.19 -6.88
CA VAL A 100 6.69 3.14 -5.61
C VAL A 100 7.05 1.71 -5.22
N LEU A 101 6.22 0.73 -5.56
CA LEU A 101 6.55 -0.67 -5.32
C LEU A 101 7.70 -1.15 -6.20
N ARG A 102 7.72 -0.76 -7.46
CA ARG A 102 8.79 -1.13 -8.38
C ARG A 102 10.12 -0.50 -8.02
N ARG A 103 10.10 0.70 -7.48
CA ARG A 103 11.33 1.39 -7.06
C ARG A 103 12.09 0.60 -6.00
N GLN A 104 11.38 -0.16 -5.17
CA GLN A 104 11.98 -1.03 -4.17
C GLN A 104 12.00 -2.50 -4.57
N ASN A 105 11.63 -2.79 -5.81
CA ASN A 105 11.58 -4.17 -6.34
C ASN A 105 10.69 -5.06 -5.49
N LEU A 106 9.50 -4.57 -5.16
CA LEU A 106 8.55 -5.26 -4.29
C LEU A 106 7.39 -5.92 -5.03
N LEU A 107 7.29 -5.73 -6.34
CA LEU A 107 6.30 -6.39 -7.18
C LEU A 107 6.95 -7.50 -7.98
N ARG A 108 6.37 -8.69 -7.88
CA ARG A 108 6.78 -9.82 -8.70
C ARG A 108 6.12 -9.71 -10.08
N ALA A 109 6.80 -10.26 -11.10
CA ALA A 109 6.22 -10.31 -12.44
C ALA A 109 4.95 -11.17 -12.47
N GLU A 110 4.91 -12.21 -11.61
CA GLU A 110 3.78 -13.13 -11.50
C GLU A 110 3.33 -13.25 -10.06
N PRO A 111 2.06 -13.63 -9.82
CA PRO A 111 1.58 -13.84 -8.45
C PRO A 111 2.43 -14.88 -7.72
N ALA A 112 2.51 -14.72 -6.38
CA ALA A 112 3.21 -15.69 -5.55
C ALA A 112 2.59 -17.08 -5.72
N PRO A 113 3.39 -18.16 -5.59
CA PRO A 113 2.86 -19.52 -5.76
C PRO A 113 1.66 -19.84 -4.87
N GLU A 114 1.67 -19.37 -3.64
CA GLU A 114 0.55 -19.59 -2.71
C GLU A 114 -0.73 -18.92 -3.20
N ALA A 115 -0.62 -17.70 -3.69
CA ALA A 115 -1.77 -16.97 -4.22
C ALA A 115 -2.29 -17.64 -5.49
N ALA A 116 -1.40 -18.13 -6.35
CA ALA A 116 -1.78 -18.84 -7.56
C ALA A 116 -2.53 -20.13 -7.22
N LYS A 117 -2.03 -20.89 -6.24
CA LYS A 117 -2.69 -22.12 -5.80
C LYS A 117 -4.08 -21.85 -5.24
N GLU A 118 -4.21 -20.81 -4.45
CA GLU A 118 -5.51 -20.41 -3.90
C GLU A 118 -6.47 -20.04 -5.02
N GLY A 119 -5.98 -19.36 -6.03
CA GLY A 119 -6.79 -19.03 -7.20
C GLY A 119 -7.27 -20.25 -7.95
N GLU A 120 -6.43 -21.27 -8.07
CA GLU A 120 -6.76 -22.50 -8.76
C GLU A 120 -7.80 -23.32 -8.01
N THR A 121 -7.78 -23.30 -6.69
CA THR A 121 -8.70 -24.09 -5.86
C THR A 121 -10.06 -23.45 -5.72
N ARG A 122 -10.23 -22.25 -6.17
CA ARG A 122 -11.49 -21.52 -6.12
C ARG A 122 -12.27 -21.65 -7.44
#